data_bcd2064999d00a003a82fbc417ef49d6
#
_entry.id   bcd2064999d00a003a82fbc417ef49d6
#
_cell.length_a   1.000
_cell.length_b   1.000
_cell.length_c   1.000
_cell.angle_alpha   90.00
_cell.angle_beta   90.00
_cell.angle_gamma   90.00
#
_symmetry.space_group_name_H-M   'P 1'
#
loop_
_entity.id
_entity.type
_entity.pdbx_description
1 polymer ?
#
loop_
_entity_poly.entity_id
_entity_poly.type
_entity_poly.pdbx_seq_one_letter_code
_entity_poly.pdbx_strand_id
1 'polypeptide(L)'
;MAALRVSRLSWTSSRITANTRLGDGELVDIQREVKLGGSIHSKGVLILASFLASRYAAEQPLSLGASLVFEQTYGQVEGDSASVAELCALLSSLANAPIRQSLAVTGSVDQFGRVQAIGAVNEKIEGY
;
A
#
# COMPACT_ATOMS: atom_id res chain seq x y z
N MET A 1 -0.35 13.97 -3.13
CA MET A 1 0.24 12.94 -2.25
C MET A 1 -0.78 12.49 -1.22
N ALA A 2 -0.95 11.20 -1.03
CA ALA A 2 -1.82 10.64 -0.01
C ALA A 2 -1.00 9.88 1.04
N ALA A 3 -1.44 9.89 2.29
CA ALA A 3 -0.77 9.21 3.38
C ALA A 3 -1.81 8.52 4.29
N LEU A 4 -1.48 7.32 4.73
CA LEU A 4 -2.31 6.55 5.63
C LEU A 4 -1.44 5.82 6.66
N ARG A 5 -1.93 5.69 7.88
CA ARG A 5 -1.23 4.95 8.93
C ARG A 5 -1.61 3.47 8.88
N VAL A 6 -0.63 2.64 9.11
CA VAL A 6 -0.80 1.18 9.20
C VAL A 6 -0.34 0.69 10.56
N SER A 7 -1.12 -0.17 11.16
CA SER A 7 -0.74 -0.88 12.37
C SER A 7 0.10 -2.12 12.01
N ARG A 8 1.26 -2.26 12.64
CA ARG A 8 2.18 -3.39 12.45
C ARG A 8 2.12 -4.37 13.61
N LEU A 9 2.66 -5.57 13.37
CA LEU A 9 2.89 -6.59 14.41
C LEU A 9 3.79 -6.10 15.57
N SER A 10 4.68 -5.14 15.33
CA SER A 10 5.61 -4.57 16.29
C SER A 10 5.01 -3.47 17.19
N TRP A 11 3.69 -3.37 17.31
CA TRP A 11 2.99 -2.41 18.18
C TRP A 11 3.13 -0.95 17.77
N THR A 12 3.75 -0.66 16.66
CA THR A 12 3.91 0.69 16.13
C THR A 12 3.09 0.90 14.87
N SER A 13 2.46 2.05 14.76
CA SER A 13 1.85 2.48 13.50
C SER A 13 2.93 3.00 12.54
N SER A 14 2.79 2.68 11.26
CA SER A 14 3.64 3.22 10.21
C SER A 14 2.81 4.10 9.29
N ARG A 15 3.46 5.09 8.71
CA ARG A 15 2.87 5.98 7.72
C ARG A 15 3.26 5.51 6.33
N ILE A 16 2.28 5.26 5.48
CA ILE A 16 2.49 4.96 4.07
C ILE A 16 2.10 6.18 3.27
N THR A 17 2.95 6.57 2.34
CA THR A 17 2.66 7.63 1.37
C THR A 17 2.64 7.06 -0.03
N ALA A 18 1.78 7.61 -0.86
CA ALA A 18 1.74 7.35 -2.29
C ALA A 18 1.91 8.65 -3.06
N ASN A 19 2.71 8.61 -4.10
CA ASN A 19 2.88 9.71 -5.02
C ASN A 19 2.61 9.22 -6.43
N THR A 20 1.74 9.91 -7.14
CA THR A 20 1.35 9.56 -8.51
C THR A 20 1.84 10.62 -9.48
N ARG A 21 2.21 10.21 -10.70
CA ARG A 21 2.76 11.08 -11.73
C ARG A 21 2.39 10.58 -13.12
N LEU A 22 2.47 11.44 -14.09
CA LEU A 22 2.46 11.03 -15.50
C LEU A 22 3.74 10.23 -15.78
N GLY A 23 3.62 9.10 -16.44
CA GLY A 23 4.74 8.20 -16.69
C GLY A 23 4.35 7.01 -17.56
N ASP A 24 5.13 5.98 -17.48
CA ASP A 24 5.06 4.77 -18.32
C ASP A 24 4.23 3.63 -17.70
N GLY A 25 3.40 3.91 -16.70
CA GLY A 25 2.50 2.94 -16.09
C GLY A 25 3.16 2.02 -15.07
N GLU A 26 4.28 2.43 -14.51
CA GLU A 26 5.04 1.63 -13.54
C GLU A 26 4.66 1.99 -12.10
N LEU A 27 4.45 0.94 -11.28
CA LEU A 27 4.35 1.06 -9.83
C LEU A 27 5.70 0.74 -9.19
N VAL A 28 6.29 1.74 -8.52
CA VAL A 28 7.57 1.60 -7.82
C VAL A 28 7.31 1.40 -6.33
N ASP A 29 7.74 0.25 -5.83
CA ASP A 29 7.79 -0.04 -4.39
C ASP A 29 9.20 0.29 -3.86
N ILE A 30 9.32 1.40 -3.15
CA ILE A 30 10.61 1.89 -2.66
C ILE A 30 11.22 0.92 -1.64
N GLN A 31 10.41 0.26 -0.81
CA GLN A 31 10.92 -0.74 0.13
C GLN A 31 11.59 -1.91 -0.59
N ARG A 32 11.02 -2.38 -1.69
CA ARG A 32 11.61 -3.43 -2.51
C ARG A 32 12.89 -2.97 -3.19
N GLU A 33 12.89 -1.79 -3.78
CA GLU A 33 14.05 -1.24 -4.50
C GLU A 33 15.27 -1.07 -3.59
N VAL A 34 15.07 -0.73 -2.32
CA VAL A 34 16.15 -0.64 -1.32
C VAL A 34 16.31 -1.91 -0.48
N LYS A 35 15.67 -3.02 -0.88
CA LYS A 35 15.75 -4.34 -0.23
C LYS A 35 15.26 -4.37 1.22
N LEU A 36 14.36 -3.48 1.59
CA LEU A 36 13.69 -3.49 2.89
C LEU A 36 12.35 -4.23 2.86
N GLY A 37 11.83 -4.55 1.68
CA GLY A 37 10.61 -5.33 1.52
C GLY A 37 10.89 -6.82 1.54
N GLY A 38 10.19 -7.59 2.40
CA GLY A 38 10.21 -9.04 2.39
C GLY A 38 9.42 -9.62 1.21
N SER A 39 9.54 -10.93 0.99
CA SER A 39 8.93 -11.61 -0.16
C SER A 39 7.39 -11.54 -0.17
N ILE A 40 6.76 -11.65 0.99
CA ILE A 40 5.29 -11.56 1.12
C ILE A 40 4.81 -10.14 0.88
N HIS A 41 5.54 -9.14 1.38
CA HIS A 41 5.26 -7.73 1.10
C HIS A 41 5.35 -7.43 -0.40
N SER A 42 6.41 -7.87 -1.07
CA SER A 42 6.62 -7.67 -2.50
C SER A 42 5.51 -8.35 -3.33
N LYS A 43 5.07 -9.54 -2.94
CA LYS A 43 3.92 -10.20 -3.54
C LYS A 43 2.65 -9.34 -3.41
N GLY A 44 2.41 -8.76 -2.23
CA GLY A 44 1.28 -7.86 -1.99
C GLY A 44 1.28 -6.66 -2.92
N VAL A 45 2.40 -6.02 -3.13
CA VAL A 45 2.54 -4.87 -4.06
C VAL A 45 2.28 -5.29 -5.51
N LEU A 46 2.78 -6.46 -5.93
CA LEU A 46 2.50 -6.98 -7.27
C LEU A 46 1.02 -7.28 -7.49
N ILE A 47 0.33 -7.78 -6.48
CA ILE A 47 -1.13 -7.99 -6.51
C ILE A 47 -1.86 -6.65 -6.68
N LEU A 48 -1.46 -5.60 -5.95
CA LEU A 48 -2.02 -4.26 -6.11
C LEU A 48 -1.81 -3.71 -7.51
N ALA A 49 -0.61 -3.85 -8.06
CA ALA A 49 -0.32 -3.41 -9.41
C ALA A 49 -1.18 -4.13 -10.44
N SER A 50 -1.36 -5.44 -10.28
CA SER A 50 -2.23 -6.25 -11.14
C SER A 50 -3.69 -5.80 -11.05
N PHE A 51 -4.20 -5.57 -9.85
CA PHE A 51 -5.56 -5.10 -9.63
C PHE A 51 -5.78 -3.73 -10.29
N LEU A 52 -4.91 -2.77 -10.04
CA LEU A 52 -5.02 -1.42 -10.60
C LEU A 52 -4.99 -1.46 -12.13
N ALA A 53 -4.10 -2.25 -12.72
CA ALA A 53 -4.01 -2.38 -14.16
C ALA A 53 -5.30 -2.99 -14.76
N SER A 54 -5.83 -4.05 -14.16
CA SER A 54 -7.04 -4.71 -14.65
C SER A 54 -8.30 -3.84 -14.49
N ARG A 55 -8.37 -3.04 -13.42
CA ARG A 55 -9.55 -2.23 -13.11
C ARG A 55 -9.58 -0.91 -13.89
N TYR A 56 -8.43 -0.25 -14.04
CA TYR A 56 -8.37 1.12 -14.54
C TYR A 56 -7.64 1.26 -15.88
N ALA A 57 -6.99 0.23 -16.37
CA ALA A 57 -6.26 0.23 -17.64
C ALA A 57 -6.74 -0.87 -18.60
N ALA A 58 -7.94 -1.42 -18.41
CA ALA A 58 -8.47 -2.52 -19.22
C ALA A 58 -8.65 -2.15 -20.71
N GLU A 59 -9.02 -0.91 -21.00
CA GLU A 59 -9.29 -0.45 -22.37
C GLU A 59 -8.21 0.47 -22.94
N GLN A 60 -7.40 1.08 -22.08
CA GLN A 60 -6.32 1.99 -22.46
C GLN A 60 -5.11 1.78 -21.57
N PRO A 61 -3.88 1.96 -22.08
CA PRO A 61 -2.69 1.91 -21.25
C PRO A 61 -2.77 2.93 -20.11
N LEU A 62 -2.41 2.52 -18.90
CA LEU A 62 -2.31 3.41 -17.75
C LEU A 62 -1.08 4.30 -17.93
N SER A 63 -1.27 5.56 -18.28
CA SER A 63 -0.21 6.54 -18.50
C SER A 63 0.26 7.21 -17.19
N LEU A 64 0.04 6.58 -16.05
CA LEU A 64 0.42 7.09 -14.74
C LEU A 64 1.44 6.18 -14.08
N GLY A 65 2.50 6.77 -13.57
CA GLY A 65 3.41 6.10 -12.65
C GLY A 65 3.04 6.42 -11.20
N ALA A 66 3.41 5.54 -10.29
CA ALA A 66 3.19 5.74 -8.87
C ALA A 66 4.38 5.23 -8.06
N SER A 67 4.60 5.82 -6.90
CA SER A 67 5.55 5.31 -5.92
C SER A 67 4.90 5.20 -4.55
N LEU A 68 5.28 4.15 -3.81
CA LEU A 68 4.85 3.86 -2.45
C LEU A 68 6.06 3.84 -1.53
N VAL A 69 5.93 4.45 -0.36
CA VAL A 69 6.98 4.40 0.66
C VAL A 69 6.40 4.30 2.06
N PHE A 70 7.04 3.49 2.89
CA PHE A 70 6.82 3.47 4.34
C PHE A 70 7.73 4.53 4.94
N GLU A 71 7.14 5.66 5.31
CA GLU A 71 7.90 6.80 5.82
C GLU A 71 8.58 6.49 7.16
N GLN A 72 9.81 6.97 7.30
CA GLN A 72 10.62 6.78 8.51
C GLN A 72 10.72 5.31 8.97
N THR A 73 10.76 4.41 8.01
CA THR A 73 10.91 2.97 8.28
C THR A 73 12.24 2.50 7.70
N TYR A 74 13.13 2.07 8.56
CA TYR A 74 14.50 1.67 8.19
C TYR A 74 14.74 0.17 8.39
N GLY A 75 13.81 -0.53 9.01
CA GLY A 75 13.80 -1.99 9.12
C GLY A 75 13.08 -2.65 7.97
N GLN A 76 13.24 -3.97 7.88
CA GLN A 76 12.55 -4.77 6.87
C GLN A 76 11.03 -4.73 7.06
N VAL A 77 10.30 -4.53 5.97
CA VAL A 77 8.84 -4.64 5.92
C VAL A 77 8.49 -6.03 5.41
N GLU A 78 7.70 -6.77 6.16
CA GLU A 78 7.27 -8.12 5.77
C GLU A 78 5.74 -8.25 5.90
N GLY A 79 5.18 -9.21 5.13
CA GLY A 79 3.75 -9.47 5.10
C GLY A 79 3.01 -8.58 4.10
N ASP A 80 1.75 -8.91 3.91
CA ASP A 80 0.85 -8.22 2.97
C ASP A 80 -0.28 -7.44 3.65
N SER A 81 -0.27 -7.37 4.98
CA SER A 81 -1.33 -6.72 5.76
C SER A 81 -1.38 -5.19 5.63
N ALA A 82 -0.42 -4.60 4.94
CA ALA A 82 -0.40 -3.18 4.60
C ALA A 82 -1.09 -2.87 3.26
N SER A 83 -1.47 -3.89 2.47
CA SER A 83 -1.92 -3.66 1.09
C SER A 83 -3.22 -2.87 0.99
N VAL A 84 -4.14 -2.96 1.95
CA VAL A 84 -5.33 -2.08 1.99
C VAL A 84 -4.91 -0.62 2.16
N ALA A 85 -3.97 -0.34 3.06
CA ALA A 85 -3.47 1.02 3.27
C ALA A 85 -2.75 1.57 2.05
N GLU A 86 -1.93 0.75 1.41
CA GLU A 86 -1.23 1.10 0.17
C GLU A 86 -2.22 1.41 -0.95
N LEU A 87 -3.25 0.56 -1.12
CA LEU A 87 -4.30 0.80 -2.11
C LEU A 87 -5.06 2.08 -1.83
N CYS A 88 -5.47 2.31 -0.58
CA CYS A 88 -6.17 3.55 -0.20
C CYS A 88 -5.31 4.80 -0.48
N ALA A 89 -4.01 4.74 -0.17
CA ALA A 89 -3.10 5.84 -0.43
C ALA A 89 -2.96 6.12 -1.94
N LEU A 90 -2.84 5.07 -2.76
CA LEU A 90 -2.80 5.20 -4.22
C LEU A 90 -4.08 5.79 -4.78
N LEU A 91 -5.24 5.26 -4.39
CA LEU A 91 -6.53 5.76 -4.87
C LEU A 91 -6.78 7.20 -4.43
N SER A 92 -6.40 7.56 -3.21
CA SER A 92 -6.49 8.93 -2.70
C SER A 92 -5.63 9.89 -3.52
N SER A 93 -4.41 9.49 -3.87
CA SER A 93 -3.52 10.29 -4.71
C SER A 93 -4.08 10.44 -6.13
N LEU A 94 -4.55 9.35 -6.74
CA LEU A 94 -5.13 9.36 -8.09
C LEU A 94 -6.40 10.21 -8.18
N ALA A 95 -7.27 10.11 -7.18
CA ALA A 95 -8.53 10.85 -7.13
C ALA A 95 -8.38 12.28 -6.58
N ASN A 96 -7.21 12.65 -6.09
CA ASN A 96 -6.98 13.89 -5.34
C ASN A 96 -7.99 14.09 -4.20
N ALA A 97 -8.30 13.00 -3.50
CA ALA A 97 -9.27 12.96 -2.40
C ALA A 97 -8.54 12.66 -1.09
N PRO A 98 -8.44 13.62 -0.16
CA PRO A 98 -7.65 13.43 1.06
C PRO A 98 -8.27 12.38 1.99
N ILE A 99 -7.41 11.65 2.68
CA ILE A 99 -7.77 10.64 3.68
C ILE A 99 -7.64 11.25 5.07
N ARG A 100 -8.56 10.89 5.97
CA ARG A 100 -8.45 11.27 7.39
C ARG A 100 -7.18 10.70 8.00
N GLN A 101 -6.33 11.57 8.54
CA GLN A 101 -5.05 11.18 9.12
C GLN A 101 -5.16 10.61 10.54
N SER A 102 -6.33 10.71 11.16
CA SER A 102 -6.62 10.13 12.48
C SER A 102 -7.00 8.64 12.44
N LEU A 103 -7.10 8.06 11.25
CA LEU A 103 -7.46 6.65 11.08
C LEU A 103 -6.22 5.82 10.80
N ALA A 104 -6.25 4.56 11.23
CA ALA A 104 -5.31 3.54 10.82
C ALA A 104 -6.08 2.38 10.19
N VAL A 105 -5.48 1.68 9.26
CA VAL A 105 -6.07 0.52 8.62
C VAL A 105 -5.02 -0.58 8.47
N THR A 106 -5.48 -1.81 8.56
CA THR A 106 -4.68 -3.00 8.27
C THR A 106 -5.56 -4.00 7.53
N GLY A 107 -5.01 -4.69 6.57
CA GLY A 107 -5.72 -5.66 5.77
C GLY A 107 -4.94 -6.04 4.52
N SER A 108 -5.24 -7.21 4.00
CA SER A 108 -4.71 -7.70 2.74
C SER A 108 -5.74 -7.52 1.62
N VAL A 109 -5.29 -7.31 0.41
CA VAL A 109 -6.15 -7.19 -0.78
C VAL A 109 -5.76 -8.26 -1.78
N ASP A 110 -6.75 -8.95 -2.35
CA ASP A 110 -6.50 -9.88 -3.44
C ASP A 110 -6.43 -9.17 -4.81
N GLN A 111 -6.13 -9.93 -5.86
CA GLN A 111 -6.00 -9.36 -7.21
C GLN A 111 -7.31 -8.81 -7.81
N PHE A 112 -8.44 -9.08 -7.17
CA PHE A 112 -9.76 -8.56 -7.56
C PHE A 112 -10.20 -7.35 -6.71
N GLY A 113 -9.36 -6.89 -5.81
CA GLY A 113 -9.65 -5.76 -4.93
C GLY A 113 -10.45 -6.12 -3.68
N ARG A 114 -10.57 -7.41 -3.34
CA ARG A 114 -11.31 -7.86 -2.15
C ARG A 114 -10.40 -7.86 -0.94
N VAL A 115 -10.91 -7.35 0.15
CA VAL A 115 -10.19 -7.32 1.44
C VAL A 115 -10.25 -8.71 2.08
N GLN A 116 -9.10 -9.18 2.53
CA GLN A 116 -8.93 -10.47 3.17
C GLN A 116 -8.54 -10.30 4.64
N ALA A 117 -8.86 -11.30 5.45
CA ALA A 117 -8.49 -11.35 6.85
C ALA A 117 -6.97 -11.41 7.04
N ILE A 118 -6.50 -10.86 8.14
CA ILE A 118 -5.10 -10.84 8.54
C ILE A 118 -4.92 -11.40 9.94
N GLY A 119 -3.69 -11.76 10.29
CA GLY A 119 -3.35 -12.19 11.65
C GLY A 119 -3.10 -11.04 12.61
N ALA A 120 -3.03 -11.37 13.91
CA ALA A 120 -2.64 -10.46 14.99
C ALA A 120 -3.49 -9.18 15.09
N VAL A 121 -4.80 -9.29 14.86
CA VAL A 121 -5.70 -8.11 14.86
C VAL A 121 -5.77 -7.48 16.25
N ASN A 122 -5.87 -8.29 17.30
CA ASN A 122 -5.95 -7.77 18.67
C ASN A 122 -4.71 -6.98 19.05
N GLU A 123 -3.52 -7.54 18.78
CA GLU A 123 -2.24 -6.90 19.04
C GLU A 123 -2.08 -5.58 18.26
N LYS A 124 -2.58 -5.54 17.04
CA LYS A 124 -2.57 -4.32 16.22
C LYS A 124 -3.48 -3.24 16.77
N ILE A 125 -4.67 -3.61 17.26
CA ILE A 125 -5.61 -2.67 17.89
C ILE A 125 -5.02 -2.12 19.18
N GLU A 126 -4.47 -2.98 20.03
CA GLU A 126 -3.83 -2.58 21.29
C GLU A 126 -2.63 -1.65 21.04
N GLY A 127 -1.82 -1.92 20.01
CA GLY A 127 -0.66 -1.10 19.67
C GLY A 127 -1.02 0.27 19.09
N TYR A 128 -2.19 0.42 18.53
CA TYR A 128 -2.67 1.69 17.99
C TYR A 128 -3.25 2.59 19.06
#